data_9001f6a0b58cc6f6e66382f43740ccc0
#
_entry.id   9001f6a0b58cc6f6e66382f43740ccc0
#
_cell.length_a   1.000
_cell.length_b   1.000
_cell.length_c   1.000
_cell.angle_alpha   90.00
_cell.angle_beta   90.00
_cell.angle_gamma   90.00
#
_symmetry.space_group_name_H-M   'P 1'
#
loop_
_entity.id
_entity.type
_entity.pdbx_description
1 polymer ?
#
loop_
_entity_poly.entity_id
_entity_poly.type
_entity_poly.pdbx_seq_one_letter_code
_entity_poly.pdbx_strand_id
1 'polypeptide(L)'
;MKKILGVGTALVDVICQVEDNIISDLNLSKGSMTLIEESQIQNIRSNFTNPLITSGGSVCNTVHELNFGSHEASFYGKVSDDEYGNAFIQDLEKANISFKGVSRKSDLPTGCCNILVSPDGERTMATHIGVGSQLQPDEVSENILDNIDHMYMESYLWDHELTKKTLKKFGDIARSKNIEISLSLSDEKKYAVAFVTISI
;
A
#
# COMPACT_ATOMS: atom_id res chain seq x y z
N MET A 1 4.54 15.08 -19.63
CA MET A 1 3.68 14.51 -18.59
C MET A 1 3.53 13.03 -18.90
N LYS A 2 3.97 12.13 -18.01
CA LYS A 2 3.80 10.68 -18.19
C LYS A 2 2.56 10.21 -17.42
N LYS A 3 1.91 9.16 -17.93
CA LYS A 3 0.83 8.46 -17.24
C LYS A 3 1.41 7.24 -16.51
N ILE A 4 1.24 7.21 -15.20
CA ILE A 4 1.90 6.22 -14.33
C ILE A 4 0.85 5.40 -13.60
N LEU A 5 1.01 4.08 -13.60
CA LEU A 5 0.23 3.16 -12.76
C LEU A 5 1.10 2.62 -11.64
N GLY A 6 0.76 2.93 -10.40
CA GLY A 6 1.30 2.26 -9.23
C GLY A 6 0.52 0.99 -8.91
N VAL A 7 1.21 -0.13 -8.70
CA VAL A 7 0.61 -1.41 -8.31
C VAL A 7 1.17 -1.81 -6.95
N GLY A 8 0.33 -1.80 -5.92
CA GLY A 8 0.78 -2.03 -4.55
C GLY A 8 -0.33 -2.43 -3.58
N THR A 9 0.08 -2.67 -2.34
CA THR A 9 -0.83 -2.96 -1.24
C THR A 9 -1.55 -1.68 -0.82
N ALA A 10 -2.87 -1.69 -0.90
CA ALA A 10 -3.70 -0.60 -0.39
C ALA A 10 -3.76 -0.69 1.14
N LEU A 11 -3.18 0.28 1.81
CA LEU A 11 -3.18 0.41 3.27
C LEU A 11 -3.78 1.75 3.67
N VAL A 12 -4.54 1.76 4.76
CA VAL A 12 -4.95 3.00 5.42
C VAL A 12 -4.03 3.23 6.61
N ASP A 13 -3.34 4.36 6.61
CA ASP A 13 -2.53 4.79 7.74
C ASP A 13 -3.43 5.44 8.80
N VAL A 14 -3.38 4.91 10.01
CA VAL A 14 -4.10 5.42 11.20
C VAL A 14 -3.04 5.92 12.18
N ILE A 15 -2.80 7.23 12.18
CA ILE A 15 -1.68 7.87 12.86
C ILE A 15 -2.15 8.52 14.15
N CYS A 16 -1.51 8.19 15.27
CA CYS A 16 -1.81 8.79 16.55
C CYS A 16 -0.54 9.05 17.37
N GLN A 17 -0.50 10.19 18.06
CA GLN A 17 0.53 10.44 19.08
C GLN A 17 0.19 9.66 20.34
N VAL A 18 1.16 8.98 20.90
CA VAL A 18 1.03 8.14 22.10
C VAL A 18 2.25 8.31 23.01
N GLU A 19 2.09 8.02 24.30
CA GLU A 19 3.20 7.94 25.22
C GLU A 19 3.98 6.63 25.04
N ASP A 20 5.28 6.62 25.38
CA ASP A 20 6.18 5.47 25.22
C ASP A 20 5.69 4.18 25.94
N ASN A 21 5.02 4.35 27.09
CA ASN A 21 4.48 3.21 27.84
C ASN A 21 3.40 2.46 27.04
N ILE A 22 2.60 3.15 26.22
CA ILE A 22 1.57 2.51 25.36
C ILE A 22 2.21 1.54 24.38
N ILE A 23 3.35 1.92 23.78
CA ILE A 23 4.09 1.04 22.85
C ILE A 23 4.57 -0.23 23.57
N SER A 24 5.09 -0.05 24.78
CA SER A 24 5.57 -1.16 25.61
C SER A 24 4.43 -2.07 26.09
N ASP A 25 3.31 -1.50 26.53
CA ASP A 25 2.13 -2.23 26.99
C ASP A 25 1.47 -3.06 25.86
N LEU A 26 1.58 -2.59 24.63
CA LEU A 26 1.15 -3.30 23.43
C LEU A 26 2.15 -4.36 22.95
N ASN A 27 3.31 -4.52 23.63
CA ASN A 27 4.41 -5.41 23.25
C ASN A 27 4.94 -5.14 21.83
N LEU A 28 4.92 -3.87 21.39
CA LEU A 28 5.50 -3.45 20.13
C LEU A 28 6.96 -3.00 20.32
N SER A 29 7.78 -3.25 19.32
CA SER A 29 9.17 -2.76 19.31
C SER A 29 9.19 -1.33 18.78
N LYS A 30 9.57 -0.37 19.64
CA LYS A 30 9.63 1.06 19.28
C LYS A 30 10.48 1.29 18.04
N GLY A 31 10.01 2.14 17.13
CA GLY A 31 10.71 2.50 15.90
C GLY A 31 10.74 1.41 14.83
N SER A 32 9.98 0.32 15.01
CA SER A 32 9.93 -0.78 14.05
C SER A 32 8.52 -1.01 13.49
N MET A 33 8.44 -1.82 12.43
CA MET A 33 7.19 -2.33 11.89
C MET A 33 6.96 -3.78 12.36
N THR A 34 5.75 -4.04 12.82
CA THR A 34 5.29 -5.39 13.23
C THR A 34 4.03 -5.73 12.45
N LEU A 35 4.00 -6.93 11.83
CA LEU A 35 2.77 -7.47 11.28
C LEU A 35 1.88 -7.96 12.42
N ILE A 36 0.60 -7.60 12.36
CA ILE A 36 -0.40 -7.93 13.36
C ILE A 36 -1.58 -8.68 12.76
N GLU A 37 -2.26 -9.46 13.60
CA GLU A 37 -3.52 -10.09 13.25
C GLU A 37 -4.69 -9.10 13.40
N GLU A 38 -5.79 -9.34 12.69
CA GLU A 38 -7.00 -8.52 12.75
C GLU A 38 -7.51 -8.33 14.18
N SER A 39 -7.46 -9.39 14.99
CA SER A 39 -7.90 -9.37 16.40
C SER A 39 -7.13 -8.37 17.29
N GLN A 40 -5.94 -7.95 16.88
CA GLN A 40 -5.10 -7.01 17.63
C GLN A 40 -5.43 -5.54 17.32
N ILE A 41 -6.06 -5.27 16.18
CA ILE A 41 -6.36 -3.91 15.71
C ILE A 41 -7.17 -3.12 16.75
N GLN A 42 -8.24 -3.72 17.27
CA GLN A 42 -9.13 -3.07 18.25
C GLN A 42 -8.38 -2.69 19.54
N ASN A 43 -7.52 -3.58 20.04
CA ASN A 43 -6.73 -3.32 21.24
C ASN A 43 -5.75 -2.14 21.03
N ILE A 44 -5.09 -2.06 19.87
CA ILE A 44 -4.18 -0.96 19.57
C ILE A 44 -4.96 0.36 19.50
N ARG A 45 -6.06 0.39 18.75
CA ARG A 45 -6.85 1.60 18.52
C ARG A 45 -7.60 2.11 19.75
N SER A 46 -7.86 1.26 20.72
CA SER A 46 -8.45 1.70 21.99
C SER A 46 -7.57 2.71 22.74
N ASN A 47 -6.28 2.80 22.39
CA ASN A 47 -5.32 3.77 22.93
C ASN A 47 -5.21 5.05 22.10
N PHE A 48 -5.94 5.16 20.97
CA PHE A 48 -5.83 6.30 20.07
C PHE A 48 -6.86 7.38 20.43
N THR A 49 -6.39 8.62 20.40
CA THR A 49 -7.25 9.80 20.58
C THR A 49 -7.15 10.68 19.34
N ASN A 50 -8.26 10.89 18.64
CA ASN A 50 -8.33 11.70 17.42
C ASN A 50 -7.26 11.31 16.36
N PRO A 51 -7.18 10.07 15.92
CA PRO A 51 -6.18 9.65 14.94
C PRO A 51 -6.39 10.37 13.59
N LEU A 52 -5.29 10.66 12.91
CA LEU A 52 -5.33 11.04 11.50
C LEU A 52 -5.46 9.77 10.67
N ILE A 53 -6.44 9.77 9.75
CA ILE A 53 -6.68 8.65 8.82
C ILE A 53 -6.40 9.16 7.40
N THR A 54 -5.52 8.46 6.67
CA THR A 54 -5.13 8.81 5.31
C THR A 54 -4.79 7.57 4.50
N SER A 55 -4.81 7.68 3.17
CA SER A 55 -4.25 6.63 2.32
C SER A 55 -2.76 6.46 2.58
N GLY A 56 -2.28 5.22 2.58
CA GLY A 56 -0.89 4.86 2.87
C GLY A 56 -0.43 3.66 2.05
N GLY A 57 0.75 3.14 2.42
CA GLY A 57 1.46 2.12 1.67
C GLY A 57 2.51 2.70 0.72
N SER A 58 3.61 1.97 0.48
CA SER A 58 4.79 2.51 -0.19
C SER A 58 4.51 3.00 -1.61
N VAL A 59 3.74 2.23 -2.39
CA VAL A 59 3.36 2.63 -3.76
C VAL A 59 2.37 3.80 -3.74
N CYS A 60 1.41 3.79 -2.83
CA CYS A 60 0.44 4.86 -2.73
C CYS A 60 1.13 6.21 -2.45
N ASN A 61 2.05 6.25 -1.49
CA ASN A 61 2.83 7.45 -1.18
C ASN A 61 3.65 7.91 -2.39
N THR A 62 4.29 6.98 -3.12
CA THR A 62 5.04 7.30 -4.35
C THR A 62 4.12 7.88 -5.43
N VAL A 63 2.92 7.33 -5.60
CA VAL A 63 1.93 7.80 -6.59
C VAL A 63 1.44 9.22 -6.24
N HIS A 64 1.23 9.53 -4.97
CA HIS A 64 0.92 10.88 -4.52
C HIS A 64 2.01 11.89 -4.91
N GLU A 65 3.28 11.56 -4.64
CA GLU A 65 4.42 12.43 -4.98
C GLU A 65 4.58 12.63 -6.49
N LEU A 66 4.42 11.55 -7.28
CA LEU A 66 4.48 11.63 -8.73
C LEU A 66 3.36 12.49 -9.31
N ASN A 67 2.15 12.40 -8.76
CA ASN A 67 1.02 13.21 -9.18
C ASN A 67 1.23 14.69 -8.84
N PHE A 68 1.77 14.99 -7.64
CA PHE A 68 2.16 16.34 -7.25
C PHE A 68 3.26 16.91 -8.16
N GLY A 69 4.19 16.07 -8.63
CA GLY A 69 5.29 16.40 -9.57
C GLY A 69 4.87 16.58 -11.02
N SER A 70 3.57 16.75 -11.34
CA SER A 70 3.03 17.02 -12.69
C SER A 70 2.99 15.77 -13.61
N HIS A 71 2.87 14.58 -13.07
CA HIS A 71 2.50 13.36 -13.79
C HIS A 71 1.01 13.04 -13.58
N GLU A 72 0.40 12.29 -14.49
CA GLU A 72 -0.92 11.72 -14.29
C GLU A 72 -0.75 10.34 -13.63
N ALA A 73 -1.08 10.23 -12.36
CA ALA A 73 -0.88 9.01 -11.60
C ALA A 73 -2.20 8.28 -11.32
N SER A 74 -2.13 6.96 -11.26
CA SER A 74 -3.23 6.08 -10.89
C SER A 74 -2.70 4.96 -10.00
N PHE A 75 -3.58 4.36 -9.21
CA PHE A 75 -3.23 3.29 -8.27
C PHE A 75 -4.05 2.04 -8.53
N TYR A 76 -3.40 0.89 -8.50
CA TYR A 76 -4.03 -0.43 -8.55
C TYR A 76 -3.65 -1.24 -7.31
N GLY A 77 -4.64 -1.67 -6.59
CA GLY A 77 -4.54 -2.53 -5.41
C GLY A 77 -5.90 -3.12 -5.09
N LYS A 78 -6.05 -3.70 -3.90
CA LYS A 78 -7.31 -4.30 -3.48
C LYS A 78 -7.72 -3.76 -2.12
N VAL A 79 -8.97 -3.30 -2.04
CA VAL A 79 -9.64 -2.88 -0.81
C VAL A 79 -10.93 -3.69 -0.61
N SER A 80 -11.41 -3.79 0.61
CA SER A 80 -12.74 -4.28 0.92
C SER A 80 -13.78 -3.17 0.79
N ASP A 81 -15.04 -3.53 0.61
CA ASP A 81 -16.16 -2.60 0.71
C ASP A 81 -16.48 -2.37 2.20
N ASP A 82 -15.58 -1.61 2.83
CA ASP A 82 -15.65 -1.22 4.24
C ASP A 82 -15.28 0.27 4.40
N GLU A 83 -15.35 0.76 5.65
CA GLU A 83 -15.06 2.17 5.96
C GLU A 83 -13.66 2.58 5.50
N TYR A 84 -12.65 1.73 5.68
CA TYR A 84 -11.28 2.05 5.29
C TYR A 84 -11.05 1.95 3.79
N GLY A 85 -11.68 0.99 3.11
CA GLY A 85 -11.62 0.92 1.66
C GLY A 85 -12.23 2.17 1.00
N ASN A 86 -13.35 2.63 1.53
CA ASN A 86 -13.99 3.86 1.08
C ASN A 86 -13.13 5.09 1.39
N ALA A 87 -12.53 5.17 2.60
CA ALA A 87 -11.63 6.26 2.96
C ALA A 87 -10.39 6.30 2.06
N PHE A 88 -9.78 5.16 1.76
CA PHE A 88 -8.64 5.04 0.86
C PHE A 88 -8.95 5.58 -0.54
N ILE A 89 -10.06 5.14 -1.13
CA ILE A 89 -10.48 5.58 -2.47
C ILE A 89 -10.77 7.08 -2.49
N GLN A 90 -11.52 7.59 -1.50
CA GLN A 90 -11.84 9.01 -1.42
C GLN A 90 -10.60 9.89 -1.25
N ASP A 91 -9.59 9.42 -0.54
CA ASP A 91 -8.35 10.17 -0.35
C ASP A 91 -7.55 10.28 -1.64
N LEU A 92 -7.45 9.18 -2.41
CA LEU A 92 -6.88 9.21 -3.75
C LEU A 92 -7.65 10.16 -4.69
N GLU A 93 -8.98 10.13 -4.67
CA GLU A 93 -9.83 10.99 -5.50
C GLU A 93 -9.60 12.47 -5.18
N LYS A 94 -9.50 12.85 -3.90
CA LYS A 94 -9.17 14.22 -3.47
C LYS A 94 -7.82 14.70 -4.01
N ALA A 95 -6.87 13.78 -4.18
CA ALA A 95 -5.57 14.06 -4.79
C ALA A 95 -5.59 13.98 -6.33
N ASN A 96 -6.75 13.78 -6.97
CA ASN A 96 -6.90 13.54 -8.41
C ASN A 96 -6.13 12.29 -8.91
N ILE A 97 -5.99 11.27 -8.06
CA ILE A 97 -5.39 9.99 -8.38
C ILE A 97 -6.52 8.99 -8.64
N SER A 98 -6.53 8.37 -9.83
CA SER A 98 -7.55 7.38 -10.17
C SER A 98 -7.27 6.03 -9.49
N PHE A 99 -8.23 5.54 -8.69
CA PHE A 99 -8.22 4.16 -8.22
C PHE A 99 -8.71 3.22 -9.33
N LYS A 100 -7.84 2.37 -9.83
CA LYS A 100 -8.14 1.38 -10.89
C LYS A 100 -8.18 -0.06 -10.38
N GLY A 101 -8.09 -0.24 -9.09
CA GLY A 101 -8.02 -1.53 -8.42
C GLY A 101 -9.37 -2.17 -8.15
N VAL A 102 -9.37 -3.12 -7.23
CA VAL A 102 -10.52 -3.93 -6.85
C VAL A 102 -11.11 -3.43 -5.54
N SER A 103 -12.39 -3.08 -5.56
CA SER A 103 -13.18 -2.79 -4.36
C SER A 103 -14.39 -3.71 -4.35
N ARG A 104 -14.45 -4.63 -3.39
CA ARG A 104 -15.59 -5.53 -3.22
C ARG A 104 -15.67 -6.06 -1.80
N LYS A 105 -16.86 -6.49 -1.38
CA LYS A 105 -17.05 -7.15 -0.09
C LYS A 105 -16.15 -8.39 0.01
N SER A 106 -15.43 -8.50 1.12
CA SER A 106 -14.51 -9.59 1.43
C SER A 106 -14.65 -10.01 2.88
N ASP A 107 -14.20 -11.23 3.19
CA ASP A 107 -14.11 -11.72 4.57
C ASP A 107 -12.93 -11.08 5.33
N LEU A 108 -11.94 -10.53 4.60
CA LEU A 108 -10.86 -9.74 5.19
C LEU A 108 -11.15 -8.24 5.03
N PRO A 109 -10.85 -7.44 6.06
CA PRO A 109 -10.97 -5.98 5.97
C PRO A 109 -9.91 -5.39 5.03
N THR A 110 -10.09 -4.13 4.68
CA THR A 110 -9.03 -3.32 4.06
C THR A 110 -7.81 -3.26 4.96
N GLY A 111 -6.63 -3.38 4.36
CA GLY A 111 -5.37 -3.31 5.10
C GLY A 111 -5.19 -1.97 5.81
N CYS A 112 -4.54 -1.99 6.95
CA CYS A 112 -4.26 -0.79 7.73
C CYS A 112 -2.90 -0.85 8.42
N CYS A 113 -2.28 0.32 8.55
CA CYS A 113 -1.08 0.52 9.35
C CYS A 113 -1.42 1.44 10.52
N ASN A 114 -1.41 0.91 11.75
CA ASN A 114 -1.58 1.73 12.95
C ASN A 114 -0.19 2.29 13.31
N ILE A 115 -0.05 3.61 13.21
CA ILE A 115 1.23 4.31 13.40
C ILE A 115 1.19 5.05 14.72
N LEU A 116 1.94 4.55 15.68
CA LEU A 116 2.11 5.12 17.01
C LEU A 116 3.33 6.04 16.98
N VAL A 117 3.11 7.34 17.15
CA VAL A 117 4.17 8.35 17.15
C VAL A 117 4.49 8.70 18.58
N SER A 118 5.68 8.35 19.06
CA SER A 118 6.15 8.66 20.40
C SER A 118 6.60 10.14 20.55
N PRO A 119 6.79 10.67 21.79
CA PRO A 119 7.11 12.06 22.01
C PRO A 119 8.42 12.54 21.37
N ASP A 120 9.37 11.63 21.11
CA ASP A 120 10.63 11.90 20.42
C ASP A 120 10.49 11.85 18.87
N GLY A 121 9.28 11.62 18.35
CA GLY A 121 8.97 11.55 16.92
C GLY A 121 9.22 10.20 16.27
N GLU A 122 9.63 9.16 17.02
CA GLU A 122 9.77 7.81 16.48
C GLU A 122 8.41 7.22 16.11
N ARG A 123 8.40 6.50 14.98
CA ARG A 123 7.18 5.88 14.41
C ARG A 123 7.24 4.38 14.61
N THR A 124 6.33 3.86 15.42
CA THR A 124 6.14 2.41 15.60
C THR A 124 4.91 1.98 14.82
N MET A 125 5.06 1.01 13.94
CA MET A 125 4.01 0.60 13.01
C MET A 125 3.51 -0.80 13.33
N ALA A 126 2.18 -0.93 13.46
CA ALA A 126 1.48 -2.20 13.63
C ALA A 126 0.56 -2.40 12.42
N THR A 127 0.98 -3.26 11.48
CA THR A 127 0.38 -3.37 10.15
C THR A 127 -0.40 -4.67 9.99
N HIS A 128 -1.67 -4.54 9.60
CA HIS A 128 -2.50 -5.64 9.12
C HIS A 128 -2.70 -5.49 7.61
N ILE A 129 -2.21 -6.46 6.84
CA ILE A 129 -2.22 -6.39 5.36
C ILE A 129 -3.64 -6.47 4.77
N GLY A 130 -4.54 -7.20 5.45
CA GLY A 130 -5.92 -7.34 5.02
C GLY A 130 -6.09 -7.95 3.64
N VAL A 131 -7.14 -7.52 2.95
CA VAL A 131 -7.53 -8.04 1.63
C VAL A 131 -6.49 -7.76 0.53
N GLY A 132 -5.56 -6.83 0.73
CA GLY A 132 -4.46 -6.54 -0.19
C GLY A 132 -3.60 -7.76 -0.51
N SER A 133 -3.45 -8.68 0.46
CA SER A 133 -2.74 -9.96 0.27
C SER A 133 -3.47 -10.94 -0.66
N GLN A 134 -4.71 -10.66 -1.03
CA GLN A 134 -5.57 -11.54 -1.84
C GLN A 134 -5.83 -11.00 -3.26
N LEU A 135 -4.98 -10.13 -3.76
CA LEU A 135 -5.06 -9.65 -5.15
C LEU A 135 -4.79 -10.80 -6.12
N GLN A 136 -5.74 -11.07 -7.04
CA GLN A 136 -5.73 -12.24 -7.91
C GLN A 136 -5.44 -11.91 -9.37
N PRO A 137 -4.83 -12.84 -10.14
CA PRO A 137 -4.53 -12.61 -11.55
C PRO A 137 -5.77 -12.37 -12.43
N ASP A 138 -6.91 -12.98 -12.11
CA ASP A 138 -8.17 -12.81 -12.84
C ASP A 138 -8.83 -11.45 -12.62
N GLU A 139 -8.44 -10.74 -11.57
CA GLU A 139 -8.86 -9.37 -11.30
C GLU A 139 -8.13 -8.34 -12.18
N VAL A 140 -7.04 -8.74 -12.86
CA VAL A 140 -6.26 -7.87 -13.75
C VAL A 140 -6.73 -8.03 -15.19
N SER A 141 -7.36 -6.98 -15.74
CA SER A 141 -7.77 -6.97 -17.14
C SER A 141 -6.60 -6.55 -18.05
N GLU A 142 -6.57 -7.05 -19.29
CA GLU A 142 -5.48 -6.75 -20.24
C GLU A 142 -5.42 -5.29 -20.66
N ASN A 143 -6.54 -4.56 -20.54
CA ASN A 143 -6.62 -3.14 -20.88
C ASN A 143 -6.26 -2.21 -19.71
N ILE A 144 -5.90 -2.75 -18.53
CA ILE A 144 -5.56 -1.93 -17.36
C ILE A 144 -4.36 -1.00 -17.60
N LEU A 145 -3.48 -1.40 -18.50
CA LEU A 145 -2.29 -0.65 -18.88
C LEU A 145 -2.49 0.18 -20.17
N ASP A 146 -3.71 0.30 -20.70
CA ASP A 146 -3.97 1.14 -21.87
C ASP A 146 -3.72 2.61 -21.53
N ASN A 147 -2.91 3.27 -22.38
CA ASN A 147 -2.46 4.65 -22.20
C ASN A 147 -1.61 4.87 -20.92
N ILE A 148 -0.95 3.86 -20.40
CA ILE A 148 0.05 3.97 -19.34
C ILE A 148 1.44 3.99 -19.97
N ASP A 149 2.27 4.95 -19.56
CA ASP A 149 3.64 5.10 -20.04
C ASP A 149 4.64 4.35 -19.14
N HIS A 150 4.29 4.21 -17.86
CA HIS A 150 5.18 3.63 -16.86
C HIS A 150 4.40 2.92 -15.76
N MET A 151 4.86 1.74 -15.36
CA MET A 151 4.30 1.00 -14.24
C MET A 151 5.30 0.91 -13.08
N TYR A 152 4.86 1.27 -11.88
CA TYR A 152 5.65 1.19 -10.66
C TYR A 152 5.05 0.14 -9.72
N MET A 153 5.86 -0.82 -9.26
CA MET A 153 5.42 -1.93 -8.40
C MET A 153 6.28 -2.01 -7.14
N GLU A 154 5.72 -2.60 -6.08
CA GLU A 154 6.44 -2.93 -4.85
C GLU A 154 6.65 -4.44 -4.69
N SER A 155 7.73 -4.81 -4.01
CA SER A 155 8.07 -6.21 -3.75
C SER A 155 7.23 -6.86 -2.65
N TYR A 156 6.56 -6.11 -1.78
CA TYR A 156 5.74 -6.68 -0.71
C TYR A 156 4.63 -7.60 -1.22
N LEU A 157 4.09 -7.33 -2.41
CA LEU A 157 3.14 -8.23 -3.08
C LEU A 157 3.79 -9.54 -3.56
N TRP A 158 5.11 -9.68 -3.50
CA TRP A 158 5.84 -10.89 -3.90
C TRP A 158 5.85 -11.96 -2.82
N ASP A 159 5.53 -11.64 -1.59
CA ASP A 159 5.60 -12.55 -0.44
C ASP A 159 4.52 -13.64 -0.48
N HIS A 160 3.39 -13.40 -1.16
CA HIS A 160 2.33 -14.38 -1.32
C HIS A 160 2.28 -14.93 -2.74
N GLU A 161 2.13 -16.23 -2.89
CA GLU A 161 2.11 -16.90 -4.21
C GLU A 161 1.01 -16.38 -5.14
N LEU A 162 -0.12 -15.94 -4.59
CA LEU A 162 -1.23 -15.42 -5.37
C LEU A 162 -0.90 -14.04 -5.95
N THR A 163 -0.48 -13.11 -5.11
CA THR A 163 -0.10 -11.75 -5.51
C THR A 163 1.14 -11.75 -6.40
N LYS A 164 2.07 -12.67 -6.16
CA LYS A 164 3.22 -12.90 -7.05
C LYS A 164 2.81 -13.28 -8.47
N LYS A 165 1.81 -14.17 -8.63
CA LYS A 165 1.25 -14.50 -9.95
C LYS A 165 0.58 -13.28 -10.58
N THR A 166 -0.06 -12.45 -9.78
CA THR A 166 -0.68 -11.20 -10.23
C THR A 166 0.36 -10.20 -10.73
N LEU A 167 1.44 -10.00 -9.99
CA LEU A 167 2.56 -9.15 -10.44
C LEU A 167 3.20 -9.66 -11.73
N LYS A 168 3.37 -10.98 -11.87
CA LYS A 168 3.87 -11.59 -13.13
C LYS A 168 2.94 -11.26 -14.29
N LYS A 169 1.61 -11.38 -14.11
CA LYS A 169 0.64 -11.03 -15.15
C LYS A 169 0.75 -9.55 -15.54
N PHE A 170 0.89 -8.64 -14.58
CA PHE A 170 1.16 -7.23 -14.87
C PHE A 170 2.44 -7.04 -15.71
N GLY A 171 3.52 -7.73 -15.33
CA GLY A 171 4.79 -7.70 -16.08
C GLY A 171 4.66 -8.22 -17.51
N ASP A 172 3.89 -9.28 -17.73
CA ASP A 172 3.65 -9.84 -19.07
C ASP A 172 2.82 -8.88 -19.93
N ILE A 173 1.78 -8.25 -19.38
CA ILE A 173 0.98 -7.23 -20.08
C ILE A 173 1.85 -6.01 -20.42
N ALA A 174 2.63 -5.51 -19.46
CA ALA A 174 3.52 -4.36 -19.66
C ALA A 174 4.54 -4.63 -20.77
N ARG A 175 5.17 -5.82 -20.76
CA ARG A 175 6.10 -6.25 -21.80
C ARG A 175 5.45 -6.30 -23.16
N SER A 176 4.23 -6.84 -23.28
CA SER A 176 3.51 -6.93 -24.55
C SER A 176 3.15 -5.54 -25.13
N LYS A 177 3.08 -4.51 -24.29
CA LYS A 177 2.74 -3.13 -24.65
C LYS A 177 3.97 -2.19 -24.67
N ASN A 178 5.19 -2.71 -24.45
CA ASN A 178 6.43 -1.93 -24.33
C ASN A 178 6.36 -0.81 -23.27
N ILE A 179 5.76 -1.11 -22.11
CA ILE A 179 5.64 -0.19 -20.99
C ILE A 179 6.83 -0.41 -20.04
N GLU A 180 7.50 0.67 -19.69
CA GLU A 180 8.59 0.65 -18.70
C GLU A 180 8.09 0.22 -17.33
N ILE A 181 8.89 -0.61 -16.63
CA ILE A 181 8.57 -1.11 -15.29
C ILE A 181 9.65 -0.68 -14.32
N SER A 182 9.24 -0.14 -13.17
CA SER A 182 10.10 0.03 -12.00
C SER A 182 9.58 -0.86 -10.87
N LEU A 183 10.47 -1.53 -10.17
CA LEU A 183 10.18 -2.36 -9.01
C LEU A 183 10.96 -1.83 -7.80
N SER A 184 10.24 -1.50 -6.73
CA SER A 184 10.86 -1.20 -5.44
C SER A 184 11.06 -2.49 -4.66
N LEU A 185 12.27 -2.68 -4.18
CA LEU A 185 12.66 -3.79 -3.31
C LEU A 185 13.16 -3.22 -1.99
N SER A 186 12.65 -3.71 -0.86
CA SER A 186 13.20 -3.43 0.45
C SER A 186 13.42 -4.73 1.20
N ASP A 187 14.54 -4.85 1.91
CA ASP A 187 14.82 -5.96 2.81
C ASP A 187 15.20 -5.38 4.18
N GLU A 188 14.51 -5.84 5.23
CA GLU A 188 14.68 -5.27 6.58
C GLU A 188 15.83 -5.87 7.37
N LYS A 189 16.40 -7.01 6.96
CA LYS A 189 17.42 -7.69 7.77
C LYS A 189 18.84 -7.18 7.61
N LYS A 190 19.21 -6.46 6.56
CA LYS A 190 20.51 -5.77 6.39
C LYS A 190 20.53 -4.85 5.16
N TYR A 191 19.70 -3.80 5.12
CA TYR A 191 19.80 -2.70 4.15
C TYR A 191 20.04 -3.13 2.69
N ALA A 192 19.08 -3.76 2.07
CA ALA A 192 19.04 -3.85 0.62
C ALA A 192 17.89 -2.97 0.12
N VAL A 193 18.22 -1.79 -0.36
CA VAL A 193 17.31 -1.00 -1.19
C VAL A 193 17.77 -1.17 -2.63
N ALA A 194 17.04 -1.92 -3.43
CA ALA A 194 17.29 -2.00 -4.85
C ALA A 194 16.14 -1.32 -5.59
N PHE A 195 16.46 -0.25 -6.30
CA PHE A 195 15.59 0.33 -7.30
C PHE A 195 15.98 -0.25 -8.66
N VAL A 196 15.11 -1.05 -9.27
CA VAL A 196 15.36 -1.66 -10.57
C VAL A 196 14.42 -1.05 -11.59
N THR A 197 14.96 -0.32 -12.57
CA THR A 197 14.23 0.08 -13.77
C THR A 197 14.58 -0.91 -14.88
N ILE A 198 13.58 -1.57 -15.43
CA ILE A 198 13.73 -2.43 -16.61
C ILE A 198 13.17 -1.66 -17.79
N SER A 199 14.06 -1.18 -18.64
CA SER A 199 13.70 -0.68 -19.98
C SER A 199 13.69 -1.86 -20.93
N ILE A 200 12.63 -2.04 -21.69
CA ILE A 200 12.46 -3.07 -22.71
C ILE A 200 12.71 -2.45 -24.08
#